data_ad097db6eddcf7ad4414ab1af895fddb
#
_entry.id   ad097db6eddcf7ad4414ab1af895fddb
#
_cell.length_a   1.000
_cell.length_b   1.000
_cell.length_c   1.000
_cell.angle_alpha   90.00
_cell.angle_beta   90.00
_cell.angle_gamma   90.00
#
_symmetry.space_group_name_H-M   'P 1'
#
loop_
_entity.id
_entity.type
_entity.pdbx_description
1 polymer ?
#
loop_
_entity_poly.entity_id
_entity_poly.type
_entity_poly.pdbx_seq_one_letter_code
_entity_poly.pdbx_strand_id
1 'polypeptide(L)' 'CTVMAYIHNERMKKAASLLKTGEYRVNQVMYMTGYSTPSYFVKVFKNKYGVLPKDFMK' A
#
# COMPACT_ATOMS: atom_id res chain seq x y z
N CYS A 1 -4.69 15.81 -11.74
CA CYS A 1 -4.70 14.41 -11.35
C CYS A 1 -5.41 13.55 -12.38
N THR A 2 -4.83 12.44 -12.69
CA THR A 2 -5.48 11.46 -13.57
C THR A 2 -6.33 10.51 -12.73
N VAL A 3 -7.24 9.82 -13.42
CA VAL A 3 -8.08 8.82 -12.74
C VAL A 3 -7.21 7.74 -12.09
N MET A 4 -6.13 7.36 -12.76
CA MET A 4 -5.22 6.34 -12.22
C MET A 4 -4.56 6.82 -10.92
N ALA A 5 -4.16 8.08 -10.88
CA ALA A 5 -3.55 8.62 -9.66
C ALA A 5 -4.54 8.60 -8.50
N TYR A 6 -5.80 8.89 -8.78
CA TYR A 6 -6.84 8.86 -7.75
C TYR A 6 -7.04 7.43 -7.21
N ILE A 7 -7.08 6.46 -8.10
CA ILE A 7 -7.24 5.06 -7.70
C ILE A 7 -6.07 4.60 -6.85
N HIS A 8 -4.84 4.93 -7.24
CA HIS A 8 -3.67 4.56 -6.46
C HIS A 8 -3.69 5.22 -5.09
N ASN A 9 -4.13 6.47 -5.03
CA ASN A 9 -4.25 7.19 -3.77
C ASN A 9 -5.17 6.47 -2.81
N GLU A 10 -6.36 6.08 -3.29
CA GLU A 10 -7.34 5.38 -2.45
C GLU A 10 -6.82 4.02 -2.00
N ARG A 11 -6.16 3.29 -2.90
CA ARG A 11 -5.59 2.00 -2.57
C ARG A 11 -4.51 2.12 -1.50
N MET A 12 -3.67 3.14 -1.62
CA MET A 12 -2.60 3.35 -0.65
C MET A 12 -3.15 3.75 0.72
N LYS A 13 -4.21 4.55 0.75
CA LYS A 13 -4.86 4.90 2.01
C LYS A 13 -5.37 3.66 2.71
N LYS A 14 -6.02 2.78 1.98
CA LYS A 14 -6.53 1.53 2.54
C LYS A 14 -5.38 0.65 3.01
N ALA A 15 -4.33 0.54 2.21
CA ALA A 15 -3.16 -0.25 2.58
C ALA A 15 -2.54 0.25 3.87
N ALA A 16 -2.35 1.56 3.98
CA ALA A 16 -1.78 2.14 5.18
C ALA A 16 -2.64 1.85 6.41
N SER A 17 -3.94 1.98 6.25
CA SER A 17 -4.88 1.69 7.35
C SER A 17 -4.76 0.24 7.80
N LEU A 18 -4.73 -0.69 6.86
CA LEU A 18 -4.62 -2.11 7.18
C LEU A 18 -3.29 -2.44 7.83
N LEU A 19 -2.21 -1.84 7.35
CA LEU A 19 -0.89 -2.06 7.93
C LEU A 19 -0.82 -1.51 9.36
N LYS A 20 -1.49 -0.41 9.61
CA LYS A 20 -1.50 0.21 10.94
C LYS A 20 -2.13 -0.69 12.00
N THR A 21 -3.12 -1.48 11.62
CA THR A 21 -3.79 -2.36 12.57
C THR A 21 -2.87 -3.47 13.06
N GLY A 22 -1.87 -3.83 12.26
CA GLY A 22 -0.95 -4.90 12.60
C GLY A 22 -1.54 -6.29 12.46
N GLU A 23 -2.77 -6.40 11.98
CA GLU A 23 -3.45 -7.68 11.83
C GLU A 23 -3.13 -8.36 10.52
N TYR A 24 -2.59 -7.62 9.55
CA TYR A 24 -2.34 -8.13 8.21
C TYR A 24 -0.87 -7.96 7.85
N ARG A 25 -0.38 -8.90 7.05
CA ARG A 25 0.98 -8.80 6.52
C ARG A 25 0.98 -8.00 5.24
N VAL A 26 2.16 -7.54 4.83
CA VAL A 26 2.29 -6.75 3.60
C VAL A 26 1.69 -7.48 2.40
N ASN A 27 1.97 -8.79 2.28
CA ASN A 27 1.42 -9.57 1.17
C ASN A 27 -0.10 -9.59 1.17
N GLN A 28 -0.70 -9.76 2.34
CA GLN A 28 -2.14 -9.77 2.46
C GLN A 28 -2.73 -8.41 2.10
N VAL A 29 -2.14 -7.34 2.61
CA VAL A 29 -2.58 -5.98 2.30
C VAL A 29 -2.50 -5.72 0.81
N MET A 30 -1.41 -6.18 0.17
CA MET A 30 -1.24 -6.03 -1.26
C MET A 30 -2.41 -6.65 -2.03
N TYR A 31 -2.75 -7.90 -1.71
CA TYR A 31 -3.86 -8.57 -2.38
C TYR A 31 -5.19 -7.91 -2.09
N MET A 32 -5.39 -7.48 -0.86
CA MET A 32 -6.65 -6.86 -0.47
C MET A 32 -6.87 -5.52 -1.16
N THR A 33 -5.79 -4.83 -1.51
CA THR A 33 -5.90 -3.57 -2.22
C THR A 33 -5.88 -3.71 -3.74
N GLY A 34 -5.72 -4.93 -4.25
CA GLY A 34 -5.82 -5.19 -5.67
C GLY A 34 -4.50 -5.17 -6.42
N TYR A 35 -3.38 -5.17 -5.73
CA TYR A 35 -2.07 -5.27 -6.37
C TYR A 35 -1.64 -6.71 -6.48
N SER A 36 -1.07 -7.09 -7.62
CA SER A 36 -0.61 -8.45 -7.83
C SER A 36 0.91 -8.59 -7.81
N THR A 37 1.63 -7.47 -7.91
CA THR A 37 3.09 -7.47 -7.95
C THR A 37 3.65 -6.80 -6.70
N PRO A 38 4.35 -7.56 -5.84
CA PRO A 38 4.91 -6.97 -4.60
C PRO A 38 5.85 -5.81 -4.85
N SER A 39 6.71 -5.93 -5.87
CA SER A 39 7.67 -4.88 -6.20
C SER A 39 6.97 -3.57 -6.55
N TYR A 40 5.91 -3.67 -7.33
CA TYR A 40 5.16 -2.48 -7.73
C TYR A 40 4.46 -1.85 -6.54
N PHE A 41 3.84 -2.68 -5.72
CA PHE A 41 3.14 -2.21 -4.53
C PHE A 41 4.09 -1.46 -3.61
N VAL A 42 5.26 -2.04 -3.35
CA VAL A 42 6.26 -1.43 -2.48
C VAL A 42 6.72 -0.09 -3.06
N LYS A 43 6.95 -0.05 -4.36
CA LYS A 43 7.41 1.16 -5.02
C LYS A 43 6.39 2.29 -4.88
N VAL A 44 5.13 2.00 -5.14
CA VAL A 44 4.07 3.00 -5.05
C VAL A 44 3.90 3.46 -3.61
N PHE A 45 3.92 2.53 -2.67
CA PHE A 45 3.79 2.87 -1.26
C PHE A 45 4.92 3.77 -0.80
N LYS A 46 6.15 3.44 -1.16
CA LYS A 46 7.29 4.24 -0.76
C LYS A 46 7.23 5.64 -1.36
N ASN A 47 6.78 5.74 -2.60
CA ASN A 47 6.64 7.05 -3.25
C ASN A 47 5.64 7.93 -2.53
N LYS A 48 4.58 7.33 -2.00
CA LYS A 48 3.54 8.09 -1.32
C LYS A 48 3.90 8.46 0.11
N TYR A 49 4.44 7.51 0.85
CA TYR A 49 4.67 7.69 2.29
C TYR A 49 6.14 7.87 2.65
N GLY A 50 7.05 7.61 1.73
CA GLY A 50 8.47 7.79 1.98
C GLY A 50 9.13 6.67 2.75
N VAL A 51 8.38 5.63 3.11
CA VAL A 51 8.93 4.46 3.82
C VAL A 51 8.36 3.19 3.21
N LEU A 52 9.07 2.10 3.44
CA LEU A 52 8.60 0.80 2.96
C LEU A 52 7.39 0.34 3.76
N PRO A 53 6.50 -0.45 3.15
CA PRO A 53 5.33 -0.96 3.88
C PRO A 53 5.69 -1.74 5.13
N LYS A 54 6.75 -2.53 5.09
CA LYS A 54 7.18 -3.31 6.25
C LYS A 54 7.66 -2.42 7.39
N ASP A 55 8.25 -1.29 7.05
CA ASP A 55 8.69 -0.32 8.06
C ASP A 55 7.51 0.46 8.61
N PHE A 56 6.52 0.69 7.77
CA PHE A 56 5.34 1.44 8.17
C PHE A 56 4.48 0.68 9.16
N MET A 57 4.44 -0.64 9.04
CA MET A 57 3.56 -1.46 9.88
C MET A 57 4.07 -1.71 11.29
N LYS A 58 5.18 -1.15 11.64
CA LYS A 58 5.72 -1.31 13.00
C LYS A 58 4.79 -0.84 14.08
#